data_70b6f642832c315fce712a456e7b19f3
#
_entry.id   70b6f642832c315fce712a456e7b19f3
#
_cell.length_a   1.000
_cell.length_b   1.000
_cell.length_c   1.000
_cell.angle_alpha   90.00
_cell.angle_beta   90.00
_cell.angle_gamma   90.00
#
_symmetry.space_group_name_H-M   'P 1'
#
loop_
_entity.id
_entity.type
_entity.pdbx_description
1 polymer ?
#
loop_
_entity_poly.entity_id
_entity_poly.type
_entity_poly.pdbx_seq_one_letter_code
_entity_poly.pdbx_strand_id
1 'polypeptide(L)'
;VVPLAGAGYPLDEILQLQLASQLLPDNMDLLLQANAITAALKRGERVESCPPQLEALFHPSVQTFWISSLRYDPREEIRKVRVPILVVGGDNDLQVPPDNAEALAKAQPRARKAIIAGMTHPLKKCTGRMRIDQTGAYGDSTLPIDPDLVAVVTQFIRGL
;
A
#
# COMPACT_ATOMS: atom_id res chain seq x y z
N VAL A 1 7.47 -0.13 16.52
CA VAL A 1 6.83 0.34 15.28
C VAL A 1 5.94 -0.75 14.73
N VAL A 2 4.76 -0.37 14.21
CA VAL A 2 3.80 -1.34 13.62
C VAL A 2 3.33 -0.79 12.27
N PRO A 3 3.96 -1.15 11.12
CA PRO A 3 3.38 -0.91 9.81
C PRO A 3 2.17 -1.84 9.61
N LEU A 4 1.01 -1.25 9.31
CA LEU A 4 -0.25 -1.92 9.03
C LEU A 4 -0.57 -1.80 7.53
N ALA A 5 -0.76 -2.90 6.84
CA ALA A 5 -1.00 -2.94 5.39
C ALA A 5 -0.03 -2.02 4.60
N GLY A 6 1.21 -1.93 5.07
CA GLY A 6 2.21 -1.02 4.53
C GLY A 6 2.90 -1.58 3.29
N ALA A 7 3.27 -0.66 2.38
CA ALA A 7 4.05 -0.99 1.20
C ALA A 7 5.37 -1.67 1.55
N GLY A 8 5.66 -2.79 0.93
CA GLY A 8 6.93 -3.53 1.05
C GLY A 8 7.83 -3.34 -0.16
N TYR A 9 7.32 -2.71 -1.21
CA TYR A 9 8.04 -2.38 -2.43
C TYR A 9 7.99 -0.87 -2.68
N PRO A 10 8.88 -0.32 -3.52
CA PRO A 10 8.84 1.09 -3.92
C PRO A 10 7.46 1.50 -4.43
N LEU A 11 7.06 2.72 -4.11
CA LEU A 11 5.70 3.18 -4.37
C LEU A 11 5.37 3.25 -5.87
N ASP A 12 6.36 3.48 -6.73
CA ASP A 12 6.19 3.42 -8.18
C ASP A 12 5.87 2.00 -8.68
N GLU A 13 6.50 0.97 -8.11
CA GLU A 13 6.21 -0.43 -8.46
C GLU A 13 4.77 -0.81 -8.08
N ILE A 14 4.35 -0.45 -6.87
CA ILE A 14 2.97 -0.70 -6.39
C ILE A 14 1.95 0.05 -7.24
N LEU A 15 2.20 1.33 -7.52
CA LEU A 15 1.31 2.16 -8.32
C LEU A 15 1.17 1.61 -9.74
N GLN A 16 2.27 1.17 -10.35
CA GLN A 16 2.26 0.56 -11.68
C GLN A 16 1.40 -0.72 -11.71
N LEU A 17 1.54 -1.60 -10.71
CA LEU A 17 0.73 -2.81 -10.61
C LEU A 17 -0.75 -2.50 -10.43
N GLN A 18 -1.09 -1.54 -9.57
CA GLN A 18 -2.47 -1.12 -9.33
C GLN A 18 -3.11 -0.52 -10.59
N LEU A 19 -2.40 0.38 -11.27
CA LEU A 19 -2.89 1.00 -12.50
C LEU A 19 -3.01 -0.03 -13.63
N ALA A 20 -2.04 -0.92 -13.79
CA ALA A 20 -2.13 -1.99 -14.78
C ALA A 20 -3.36 -2.87 -14.54
N SER A 21 -3.65 -3.25 -13.28
CA SER A 21 -4.82 -4.06 -12.94
C SER A 21 -6.16 -3.36 -13.19
N GLN A 22 -6.18 -2.03 -13.25
CA GLN A 22 -7.38 -1.24 -13.44
C GLN A 22 -7.58 -0.81 -14.90
N LEU A 23 -6.50 -0.59 -15.63
CA LEU A 23 -6.53 0.03 -16.96
C LEU A 23 -6.38 -0.98 -18.09
N LEU A 24 -5.75 -2.14 -17.86
CA LEU A 24 -5.56 -3.15 -18.88
C LEU A 24 -6.79 -4.07 -19.03
N PRO A 25 -7.06 -4.56 -20.26
CA PRO A 25 -6.35 -4.25 -21.52
C PRO A 25 -6.82 -2.96 -22.23
N ASP A 26 -7.90 -2.33 -21.74
CA ASP A 26 -8.68 -1.36 -22.51
C ASP A 26 -8.06 0.04 -22.62
N ASN A 27 -7.14 0.40 -21.70
CA ASN A 27 -6.59 1.75 -21.55
C ASN A 27 -5.06 1.76 -21.50
N MET A 28 -4.40 1.04 -22.42
CA MET A 28 -2.93 0.94 -22.46
C MET A 28 -2.26 2.32 -22.55
N ASP A 29 -2.79 3.23 -23.39
CA ASP A 29 -2.22 4.58 -23.58
C ASP A 29 -2.25 5.38 -22.28
N LEU A 30 -3.33 5.26 -21.51
CA LEU A 30 -3.46 5.92 -20.21
C LEU A 30 -2.47 5.37 -19.19
N LEU A 31 -2.22 4.05 -19.20
CA LEU A 31 -1.21 3.41 -18.37
C LEU A 31 0.20 3.91 -18.72
N LEU A 32 0.53 4.03 -20.00
CA LEU A 32 1.82 4.54 -20.44
C LEU A 32 2.03 6.00 -20.01
N GLN A 33 1.00 6.84 -20.11
CA GLN A 33 1.05 8.23 -19.63
C GLN A 33 1.24 8.28 -18.10
N ALA A 34 0.50 7.47 -17.33
CA ALA A 34 0.66 7.40 -15.88
C ALA A 34 2.08 6.98 -15.47
N ASN A 35 2.66 6.00 -16.17
CA ASN A 35 4.02 5.55 -15.93
C ASN A 35 5.05 6.65 -16.25
N ALA A 36 4.85 7.41 -17.34
CA ALA A 36 5.72 8.53 -17.69
C ALA A 36 5.67 9.66 -16.65
N ILE A 37 4.47 9.99 -16.15
CA ILE A 37 4.29 10.97 -15.07
C ILE A 37 4.98 10.48 -13.80
N THR A 38 4.76 9.25 -13.39
CA THR A 38 5.38 8.65 -12.21
C THR A 38 6.91 8.70 -12.30
N ALA A 39 7.47 8.38 -13.46
CA ALA A 39 8.91 8.43 -13.70
C ALA A 39 9.47 9.86 -13.60
N ALA A 40 8.76 10.88 -14.11
CA ALA A 40 9.14 12.28 -13.96
C ALA A 40 9.13 12.70 -12.49
N LEU A 41 8.05 12.39 -11.76
CA LEU A 41 7.94 12.70 -10.33
C LEU A 41 9.03 12.00 -9.49
N LYS A 42 9.40 10.77 -9.85
CA LYS A 42 10.50 10.03 -9.19
C LYS A 42 11.85 10.72 -9.38
N ARG A 43 12.06 11.40 -10.53
CA ARG A 43 13.26 12.25 -10.75
C ARG A 43 13.18 13.62 -10.05
N GLY A 44 12.06 13.94 -9.41
CA GLY A 44 11.81 15.25 -8.77
C GLY A 44 11.25 16.30 -9.73
N GLU A 45 10.88 15.92 -10.94
CA GLU A 45 10.32 16.80 -11.98
C GLU A 45 8.81 16.93 -11.80
N ARG A 46 8.30 18.16 -11.82
CA ARG A 46 6.85 18.42 -11.80
C ARG A 46 6.27 18.33 -13.20
N VAL A 47 5.02 17.88 -13.27
CA VAL A 47 4.24 17.78 -14.50
C VAL A 47 3.14 18.85 -14.45
N GLU A 48 3.08 19.72 -15.46
CA GLU A 48 2.12 20.84 -15.49
C GLU A 48 0.68 20.38 -15.76
N SER A 49 0.53 19.34 -16.56
CA SER A 49 -0.78 18.77 -16.92
C SER A 49 -0.75 17.27 -16.96
N CYS A 50 -1.88 16.64 -16.68
CA CYS A 50 -2.09 15.22 -16.84
C CYS A 50 -3.48 14.95 -17.45
N PRO A 51 -3.72 13.75 -17.99
CA PRO A 51 -5.06 13.35 -18.45
C PRO A 51 -6.11 13.53 -17.36
N PRO A 52 -7.33 13.98 -17.68
CA PRO A 52 -8.41 14.17 -16.70
C PRO A 52 -8.68 12.92 -15.85
N GLN A 53 -8.54 11.73 -16.43
CA GLN A 53 -8.72 10.46 -15.71
C GLN A 53 -7.64 10.20 -14.65
N LEU A 54 -6.49 10.84 -14.77
CA LEU A 54 -5.36 10.73 -13.83
C LEU A 54 -5.25 11.94 -12.88
N GLU A 55 -6.11 12.93 -13.03
CA GLU A 55 -6.03 14.18 -12.27
C GLU A 55 -6.14 13.94 -10.76
N ALA A 56 -7.05 13.06 -10.34
CA ALA A 56 -7.18 12.72 -8.92
C ALA A 56 -5.88 12.16 -8.32
N LEU A 57 -5.04 11.55 -9.15
CA LEU A 57 -3.78 10.91 -8.71
C LEU A 57 -2.57 11.85 -8.86
N PHE A 58 -2.54 12.67 -9.90
CA PHE A 58 -1.35 13.46 -10.27
C PHE A 58 -1.58 14.97 -10.33
N HIS A 59 -2.71 15.48 -9.80
CA HIS A 59 -2.95 16.91 -9.71
C HIS A 59 -1.73 17.64 -9.11
N PRO A 60 -1.37 18.83 -9.62
CA PRO A 60 -0.18 19.57 -9.14
C PRO A 60 -0.07 19.71 -7.62
N SER A 61 -1.21 19.81 -6.91
CA SER A 61 -1.23 19.92 -5.44
C SER A 61 -0.70 18.68 -4.70
N VAL A 62 -0.78 17.49 -5.30
CA VAL A 62 -0.31 16.22 -4.67
C VAL A 62 1.08 15.80 -5.13
N GLN A 63 1.66 16.47 -6.12
CA GLN A 63 2.95 16.07 -6.69
C GLN A 63 4.11 16.19 -5.71
N THR A 64 4.05 17.11 -4.76
CA THR A 64 5.08 17.23 -3.71
C THR A 64 5.11 15.96 -2.83
N PHE A 65 3.93 15.41 -2.53
CA PHE A 65 3.83 14.12 -1.83
C PHE A 65 4.47 12.99 -2.64
N TRP A 66 4.13 12.88 -3.93
CA TRP A 66 4.71 11.86 -4.81
C TRP A 66 6.23 11.99 -4.92
N ILE A 67 6.76 13.17 -5.22
CA ILE A 67 8.20 13.43 -5.32
C ILE A 67 8.91 13.05 -4.03
N SER A 68 8.32 13.35 -2.87
CA SER A 68 8.89 12.97 -1.58
C SER A 68 8.87 11.47 -1.37
N SER A 69 7.73 10.83 -1.63
CA SER A 69 7.50 9.41 -1.29
C SER A 69 8.23 8.44 -2.24
N LEU A 70 8.33 8.79 -3.53
CA LEU A 70 8.97 7.96 -4.56
C LEU A 70 10.51 7.81 -4.39
N ARG A 71 11.11 8.57 -3.47
CA ARG A 71 12.56 8.49 -3.17
C ARG A 71 12.93 7.29 -2.33
N TYR A 72 11.96 6.69 -1.64
CA TYR A 72 12.23 5.70 -0.61
C TYR A 72 11.89 4.29 -1.09
N ASP A 73 12.79 3.36 -0.79
CA ASP A 73 12.50 1.93 -0.81
C ASP A 73 12.14 1.50 0.62
N PRO A 74 10.91 1.05 0.88
CA PRO A 74 10.48 0.64 2.22
C PRO A 74 11.38 -0.45 2.83
N ARG A 75 11.99 -1.29 1.99
CA ARG A 75 12.92 -2.35 2.43
C ARG A 75 14.22 -1.77 2.98
N GLU A 76 14.71 -0.67 2.39
CA GLU A 76 15.89 0.03 2.89
C GLU A 76 15.56 0.81 4.18
N GLU A 77 14.37 1.42 4.22
CA GLU A 77 13.97 2.23 5.37
C GLU A 77 13.71 1.36 6.62
N ILE A 78 13.05 0.20 6.48
CA ILE A 78 12.79 -0.67 7.62
C ILE A 78 14.07 -1.25 8.23
N ARG A 79 15.14 -1.44 7.43
CA ARG A 79 16.45 -1.87 7.95
C ARG A 79 17.07 -0.89 8.94
N LYS A 80 16.74 0.39 8.82
CA LYS A 80 17.27 1.46 9.69
C LYS A 80 16.58 1.50 11.06
N VAL A 81 15.41 0.87 11.19
CA VAL A 81 14.63 0.86 12.43
C VAL A 81 15.32 -0.02 13.47
N ARG A 82 15.57 0.54 14.66
CA ARG A 82 16.32 -0.12 15.76
C ARG A 82 15.43 -0.61 16.91
N VAL A 83 14.18 -0.17 16.93
CA VAL A 83 13.19 -0.57 17.94
C VAL A 83 12.42 -1.82 17.49
N PRO A 84 11.73 -2.53 18.39
CA PRO A 84 10.89 -3.67 18.02
C PRO A 84 9.88 -3.33 16.93
N ILE A 85 9.69 -4.25 16.00
CA ILE A 85 8.81 -4.08 14.84
C ILE A 85 7.84 -5.27 14.76
N LEU A 86 6.58 -4.96 14.49
CA LEU A 86 5.57 -5.92 14.02
C LEU A 86 5.05 -5.47 12.67
N VAL A 87 5.30 -6.24 11.62
CA VAL A 87 4.75 -6.01 10.27
C VAL A 87 3.43 -6.77 10.15
N VAL A 88 2.35 -6.08 9.79
CA VAL A 88 1.03 -6.68 9.65
C VAL A 88 0.50 -6.46 8.24
N GLY A 89 0.06 -7.54 7.59
CA GLY A 89 -0.66 -7.53 6.32
C GLY A 89 -1.97 -8.30 6.40
N GLY A 90 -2.85 -8.10 5.43
CA GLY A 90 -4.06 -8.91 5.25
C GLY A 90 -3.90 -9.87 4.07
N ASP A 91 -4.39 -11.09 4.20
CA ASP A 91 -4.37 -12.05 3.07
C ASP A 91 -5.43 -11.75 2.00
N ASN A 92 -6.31 -10.80 2.29
CA ASN A 92 -7.36 -10.32 1.40
C ASN A 92 -7.19 -8.84 1.01
N ASP A 93 -5.98 -8.30 1.18
CA ASP A 93 -5.66 -6.93 0.76
C ASP A 93 -5.34 -6.91 -0.74
N LEU A 94 -6.23 -6.28 -1.53
CA LEU A 94 -6.09 -6.13 -2.99
C LEU A 94 -5.26 -4.92 -3.41
N GLN A 95 -4.94 -4.01 -2.48
CA GLN A 95 -4.12 -2.82 -2.77
C GLN A 95 -2.65 -3.06 -2.44
N VAL A 96 -2.41 -3.66 -1.28
CA VAL A 96 -1.07 -3.99 -0.78
C VAL A 96 -1.08 -5.47 -0.38
N PRO A 97 -0.92 -6.38 -1.35
CA PRO A 97 -0.96 -7.82 -1.12
C PRO A 97 0.03 -8.29 -0.05
N PRO A 98 -0.18 -9.47 0.54
CA PRO A 98 0.61 -9.96 1.68
C PRO A 98 2.11 -10.13 1.42
N ASP A 99 2.54 -10.26 0.17
CA ASP A 99 3.95 -10.29 -0.22
C ASP A 99 4.71 -9.00 0.16
N ASN A 100 4.00 -7.87 0.30
CA ASN A 100 4.56 -6.63 0.81
C ASN A 100 5.01 -6.78 2.28
N ALA A 101 4.17 -7.37 3.12
CA ALA A 101 4.54 -7.66 4.51
C ALA A 101 5.69 -8.69 4.58
N GLU A 102 5.72 -9.63 3.66
CA GLU A 102 6.82 -10.59 3.52
C GLU A 102 8.13 -9.91 3.15
N ALA A 103 8.10 -9.00 2.17
CA ALA A 103 9.28 -8.25 1.74
C ALA A 103 9.86 -7.40 2.88
N LEU A 104 9.00 -6.72 3.67
CA LEU A 104 9.44 -5.95 4.84
C LEU A 104 10.05 -6.85 5.93
N ALA A 105 9.41 -7.98 6.24
CA ALA A 105 9.91 -8.91 7.25
C ALA A 105 11.24 -9.55 6.80
N LYS A 106 11.40 -9.86 5.52
CA LYS A 106 12.66 -10.36 4.95
C LYS A 106 13.76 -9.31 5.02
N ALA A 107 13.41 -8.03 4.78
CA ALA A 107 14.36 -6.93 4.85
C ALA A 107 14.82 -6.63 6.28
N GLN A 108 13.98 -6.88 7.29
CA GLN A 108 14.29 -6.69 8.70
C GLN A 108 14.05 -8.01 9.49
N PRO A 109 15.05 -8.89 9.58
CA PRO A 109 14.87 -10.23 10.19
C PRO A 109 14.49 -10.22 11.67
N ARG A 110 14.64 -9.08 12.36
CA ARG A 110 14.19 -8.92 13.76
C ARG A 110 12.73 -8.52 13.89
N ALA A 111 12.07 -8.19 12.77
CA ALA A 111 10.65 -7.87 12.78
C ALA A 111 9.81 -9.14 12.98
N ARG A 112 8.79 -9.04 13.84
CA ARG A 112 7.71 -10.02 13.86
C ARG A 112 6.80 -9.75 12.66
N LYS A 113 6.21 -10.79 12.08
CA LYS A 113 5.26 -10.68 10.98
C LYS A 113 3.95 -11.34 11.38
N ALA A 114 2.83 -10.73 11.01
CA ALA A 114 1.50 -11.31 11.11
C ALA A 114 0.72 -11.06 9.80
N ILE A 115 0.12 -12.10 9.26
CA ILE A 115 -0.84 -12.00 8.15
C ILE A 115 -2.21 -12.35 8.73
N ILE A 116 -3.14 -11.39 8.65
CA ILE A 116 -4.48 -11.52 9.22
C ILE A 116 -5.42 -12.07 8.15
N ALA A 117 -6.07 -13.19 8.47
CA ALA A 117 -6.95 -13.88 7.56
C ALA A 117 -8.24 -13.08 7.29
N GLY A 118 -8.54 -12.85 6.00
CA GLY A 118 -9.70 -12.08 5.54
C GLY A 118 -9.57 -10.56 5.73
N MET A 119 -8.47 -10.04 6.26
CA MET A 119 -8.29 -8.60 6.42
C MET A 119 -7.99 -7.94 5.08
N THR A 120 -8.74 -6.88 4.79
CA THR A 120 -8.61 -6.03 3.60
C THR A 120 -7.75 -4.79 3.89
N HIS A 121 -7.46 -3.99 2.86
CA HIS A 121 -6.65 -2.76 3.01
C HIS A 121 -7.21 -1.75 4.04
N PRO A 122 -8.54 -1.49 4.12
CA PRO A 122 -9.10 -0.64 5.19
C PRO A 122 -9.10 -1.30 6.57
N LEU A 123 -8.33 -2.39 6.78
CA LEU A 123 -8.15 -3.09 8.05
C LEU A 123 -9.44 -3.73 8.59
N LYS A 124 -10.36 -4.06 7.71
CA LYS A 124 -11.65 -4.68 8.04
C LYS A 124 -11.72 -6.08 7.48
N LYS A 125 -12.47 -6.95 8.15
CA LYS A 125 -12.67 -8.33 7.69
C LYS A 125 -13.65 -8.38 6.53
N CYS A 126 -13.29 -9.10 5.46
CA CYS A 126 -14.18 -9.41 4.34
C CYS A 126 -13.90 -10.83 3.87
N THR A 127 -14.95 -11.60 3.62
CA THR A 127 -14.83 -12.99 3.12
C THR A 127 -14.74 -13.06 1.60
N GLY A 128 -15.30 -12.07 0.88
CA GLY A 128 -15.21 -11.97 -0.56
C GLY A 128 -13.82 -11.51 -1.03
N ARG A 129 -13.34 -12.09 -2.12
CA ARG A 129 -11.98 -11.84 -2.63
C ARG A 129 -11.95 -10.97 -3.88
N MET A 130 -13.10 -10.60 -4.43
CA MET A 130 -13.18 -9.70 -5.58
C MET A 130 -13.28 -8.24 -5.11
N ARG A 131 -12.85 -7.33 -5.99
CA ARG A 131 -12.94 -5.88 -5.71
C ARG A 131 -14.35 -5.45 -5.33
N ILE A 132 -15.38 -5.98 -6.02
CA ILE A 132 -16.79 -5.64 -5.76
C ILE A 132 -17.19 -6.03 -4.33
N ASP A 133 -16.71 -7.16 -3.83
CA ASP A 133 -17.03 -7.65 -2.48
C ASP A 133 -16.46 -6.72 -1.40
N GLN A 134 -15.33 -6.08 -1.69
CA GLN A 134 -14.62 -5.23 -0.75
C GLN A 134 -15.07 -3.76 -0.78
N THR A 135 -15.83 -3.34 -1.82
CA THR A 135 -16.25 -1.95 -1.98
C THR A 135 -17.00 -1.43 -0.74
N GLY A 136 -17.85 -2.25 -0.13
CA GLY A 136 -18.55 -1.90 1.10
C GLY A 136 -17.62 -1.64 2.28
N ALA A 137 -16.51 -2.37 2.38
CA ALA A 137 -15.56 -2.20 3.49
C ALA A 137 -14.88 -0.82 3.49
N TYR A 138 -14.74 -0.18 2.32
CA TYR A 138 -14.13 1.15 2.21
C TYR A 138 -15.07 2.27 2.66
N GLY A 139 -16.36 2.18 2.34
CA GLY A 139 -17.35 3.24 2.61
C GLY A 139 -18.13 3.08 3.90
N ASP A 140 -18.23 1.88 4.44
CA ASP A 140 -19.03 1.60 5.63
C ASP A 140 -18.25 1.86 6.91
N SER A 141 -18.48 3.03 7.52
CA SER A 141 -17.87 3.40 8.79
C SER A 141 -18.39 2.60 10.00
N THR A 142 -19.47 1.84 9.85
CA THR A 142 -20.03 1.01 10.92
C THR A 142 -19.30 -0.33 11.08
N LEU A 143 -18.61 -0.77 10.04
CA LEU A 143 -17.81 -1.98 10.11
C LEU A 143 -16.58 -1.77 11.02
N PRO A 144 -16.40 -2.60 12.05
CA PRO A 144 -15.27 -2.48 12.95
C PRO A 144 -13.95 -2.83 12.26
N ILE A 145 -12.86 -2.36 12.86
CA ILE A 145 -11.51 -2.88 12.55
C ILE A 145 -11.48 -4.38 12.87
N ASP A 146 -10.72 -5.15 12.10
CA ASP A 146 -10.58 -6.59 12.28
C ASP A 146 -10.13 -6.90 13.74
N PRO A 147 -10.88 -7.71 14.49
CA PRO A 147 -10.55 -8.02 15.87
C PRO A 147 -9.23 -8.79 16.02
N ASP A 148 -8.85 -9.60 15.02
CA ASP A 148 -7.59 -10.33 15.05
C ASP A 148 -6.40 -9.37 14.93
N LEU A 149 -6.54 -8.29 14.13
CA LEU A 149 -5.56 -7.20 14.08
C LEU A 149 -5.38 -6.55 15.45
N VAL A 150 -6.50 -6.19 16.11
CA VAL A 150 -6.46 -5.56 17.44
C VAL A 150 -5.77 -6.48 18.45
N ALA A 151 -6.09 -7.77 18.44
CA ALA A 151 -5.49 -8.76 19.32
C ALA A 151 -3.96 -8.87 19.11
N VAL A 152 -3.51 -9.01 17.87
CA VAL A 152 -2.10 -9.17 17.51
C VAL A 152 -1.28 -7.93 17.89
N VAL A 153 -1.79 -6.73 17.59
CA VAL A 153 -1.10 -5.47 17.93
C VAL A 153 -1.05 -5.29 19.45
N THR A 154 -2.15 -5.57 20.15
CA THR A 154 -2.19 -5.48 21.61
C THR A 154 -1.20 -6.44 22.27
N GLN A 155 -1.13 -7.68 21.78
CA GLN A 155 -0.19 -8.68 22.29
C GLN A 155 1.26 -8.25 22.04
N PHE A 156 1.55 -7.70 20.87
CA PHE A 156 2.88 -7.19 20.55
C PHE A 156 3.30 -6.06 21.51
N ILE A 157 2.42 -5.09 21.74
CA ILE A 157 2.71 -3.94 22.63
C ILE A 157 2.93 -4.40 24.08
N ARG A 158 2.11 -5.34 24.57
CA ARG A 158 2.24 -5.87 25.94
C ARG A 158 3.49 -6.73 26.15
N GLY A 159 4.10 -7.21 25.08
CA GLY A 159 5.31 -8.03 25.10
C GLY A 159 6.61 -7.25 24.86
N LEU A 160 6.55 -5.91 24.88
CA LEU A 160 7.70 -5.02 24.80
C LEU A 160 8.29 -4.73 26.17
#